data_e4004bba23bfe83312a4126ef917b756
#
_entry.id   e4004bba23bfe83312a4126ef917b756
#
_cell.length_a   1.000
_cell.length_b   1.000
_cell.length_c   1.000
_cell.angle_alpha   90.00
_cell.angle_beta   90.00
_cell.angle_gamma   90.00
#
_symmetry.space_group_name_H-M   'P 1'
#
loop_
_entity.id
_entity.type
_entity.pdbx_description
1 polymer ?
#
loop_
_entity_poly.entity_id
_entity_poly.type
_entity_poly.pdbx_seq_one_letter_code
_entity_poly.pdbx_strand_id
1 'polypeptide(L)'
;CHLGADNAWDARVIGWLNEVRSRVRSGVAAPLEIRDVHAPLDEMRLVKDAEEIKIMRRATTISAGAHRRAMRAARPGRIEYEIEAELLHEFHRLGAPAPAYTPIVASGANACVLHYVQNDGVLKDGDLLLIDAGCELDGYASDLTRTFPVNGRFRGPQKDVYELVLAAQTAAIAAVKAGTAWAAPHEAAVKVLAQGFIDLGLLTGSVGEVIETEAYKKFYMHRTGHWLGLDVHDAGEYKREGK
;
A
#
# COMPACT_ATOMS: atom_id res chain seq x y z
N CYS A 1 26.87 -6.81 -4.13
CA CYS A 1 26.13 -6.46 -5.35
C CYS A 1 24.99 -7.44 -5.56
N HIS A 2 23.96 -7.03 -6.25
CA HIS A 2 22.82 -7.91 -6.59
C HIS A 2 23.12 -8.61 -7.93
N LEU A 3 23.16 -9.94 -7.91
CA LEU A 3 23.32 -10.76 -9.12
C LEU A 3 22.00 -11.48 -9.42
N GLY A 4 21.75 -11.72 -10.71
CA GLY A 4 20.57 -12.46 -11.19
C GLY A 4 19.40 -11.59 -11.63
N ALA A 5 19.45 -10.27 -11.43
CA ALA A 5 18.40 -9.34 -11.86
C ALA A 5 18.68 -8.70 -13.23
N ASP A 6 19.95 -8.49 -13.57
CA ASP A 6 20.40 -7.88 -14.83
C ASP A 6 21.60 -8.63 -15.37
N ASN A 7 21.38 -9.37 -16.46
CA ASN A 7 22.42 -10.18 -17.11
C ASN A 7 23.62 -9.35 -17.59
N ALA A 8 23.42 -8.11 -18.04
CA ALA A 8 24.51 -7.25 -18.51
C ALA A 8 25.38 -6.77 -17.33
N TRP A 9 24.74 -6.44 -16.21
CA TRP A 9 25.43 -6.11 -14.98
C TRP A 9 26.19 -7.30 -14.41
N ASP A 10 25.58 -8.48 -14.37
CA ASP A 10 26.21 -9.72 -13.91
C ASP A 10 27.46 -10.05 -14.69
N ALA A 11 27.37 -9.98 -16.01
CA ALA A 11 28.53 -10.20 -16.91
C ALA A 11 29.68 -9.20 -16.63
N ARG A 12 29.37 -7.93 -16.37
CA ARG A 12 30.38 -6.92 -16.01
C ARG A 12 31.06 -7.23 -14.69
N VAL A 13 30.27 -7.56 -13.64
CA VAL A 13 30.80 -7.90 -12.31
C VAL A 13 31.71 -9.12 -12.40
N ILE A 14 31.27 -10.17 -13.08
CA ILE A 14 32.07 -11.39 -13.30
C ILE A 14 33.36 -11.08 -14.13
N GLY A 15 33.23 -10.23 -15.14
CA GLY A 15 34.39 -9.76 -15.93
C GLY A 15 35.46 -9.07 -15.07
N TRP A 16 35.06 -8.12 -14.24
CA TRP A 16 35.95 -7.43 -13.29
C TRP A 16 36.61 -8.40 -12.30
N LEU A 17 35.84 -9.34 -11.75
CA LEU A 17 36.36 -10.35 -10.84
C LEU A 17 37.42 -11.23 -11.52
N ASN A 18 37.18 -11.64 -12.77
CA ASN A 18 38.14 -12.45 -13.56
C ASN A 18 39.40 -11.64 -13.90
N GLU A 19 39.29 -10.36 -14.22
CA GLU A 19 40.44 -9.48 -14.43
C GLU A 19 41.29 -9.38 -13.16
N VAL A 20 40.71 -9.15 -11.99
CA VAL A 20 41.45 -9.13 -10.71
C VAL A 20 42.10 -10.49 -10.42
N ARG A 21 41.40 -11.60 -10.67
CA ARG A 21 41.91 -12.96 -10.48
C ARG A 21 43.12 -13.26 -11.39
N SER A 22 43.13 -12.72 -12.60
CA SER A 22 44.27 -12.90 -13.52
C SER A 22 45.57 -12.28 -13.00
N ARG A 23 45.49 -11.31 -12.08
CA ARG A 23 46.62 -10.60 -11.47
C ARG A 23 47.09 -11.18 -10.13
N VAL A 24 46.50 -12.29 -9.67
CA VAL A 24 46.86 -12.92 -8.39
C VAL A 24 48.34 -13.30 -8.32
N ARG A 25 48.94 -13.75 -9.42
CA ARG A 25 50.41 -14.07 -9.49
C ARG A 25 51.32 -12.87 -9.28
N SER A 26 50.81 -11.63 -9.49
CA SER A 26 51.53 -10.39 -9.24
C SER A 26 51.26 -9.81 -7.83
N GLY A 27 50.69 -10.60 -6.93
CA GLY A 27 50.45 -10.22 -5.55
C GLY A 27 49.11 -9.48 -5.29
N VAL A 28 48.23 -9.40 -6.29
CA VAL A 28 46.91 -8.80 -6.15
C VAL A 28 45.96 -9.80 -5.47
N ALA A 29 45.36 -9.43 -4.35
CA ALA A 29 44.33 -10.25 -3.72
C ALA A 29 42.97 -10.10 -4.43
N ALA A 30 42.38 -11.22 -4.86
CA ALA A 30 41.05 -11.24 -5.45
C ALA A 30 39.97 -11.54 -4.39
N PRO A 31 38.78 -10.97 -4.50
CA PRO A 31 37.64 -11.34 -3.65
C PRO A 31 37.35 -12.83 -3.76
N LEU A 32 37.11 -13.47 -2.60
CA LEU A 32 36.73 -14.89 -2.52
C LEU A 32 35.22 -15.08 -2.59
N GLU A 33 34.46 -14.04 -2.24
CA GLU A 33 33.01 -14.07 -2.15
C GLU A 33 32.40 -12.86 -2.87
N ILE A 34 31.21 -13.07 -3.42
CA ILE A 34 30.29 -12.00 -3.82
C ILE A 34 29.10 -12.10 -2.86
N ARG A 35 28.80 -11.00 -2.18
CA ARG A 35 27.64 -10.92 -1.28
C ARG A 35 26.58 -10.01 -1.88
N ASP A 36 25.34 -10.48 -1.81
CA ASP A 36 24.20 -9.64 -2.12
C ASP A 36 24.05 -8.57 -1.03
N VAL A 37 23.95 -7.32 -1.48
CA VAL A 37 23.82 -6.17 -0.58
C VAL A 37 22.36 -5.83 -0.27
N HIS A 38 21.39 -6.41 -1.01
CA HIS A 38 19.98 -6.11 -0.80
C HIS A 38 19.51 -6.51 0.60
N ALA A 39 19.76 -7.75 1.02
CA ALA A 39 19.31 -8.22 2.33
C ALA A 39 19.70 -7.30 3.51
N PRO A 40 20.98 -6.88 3.67
CA PRO A 40 21.33 -5.93 4.72
C PRO A 40 20.73 -4.53 4.51
N LEU A 41 20.59 -4.05 3.26
CA LEU A 41 19.96 -2.76 2.99
C LEU A 41 18.45 -2.79 3.30
N ASP A 42 17.76 -3.85 2.94
CA ASP A 42 16.35 -4.04 3.22
C ASP A 42 16.06 -4.06 4.72
N GLU A 43 16.90 -4.76 5.50
CA GLU A 43 16.82 -4.74 6.95
C GLU A 43 17.10 -3.36 7.56
N MET A 44 18.04 -2.60 7.00
CA MET A 44 18.29 -1.22 7.42
C MET A 44 17.10 -0.29 7.12
N ARG A 45 16.41 -0.51 6.00
CA ARG A 45 15.22 0.25 5.60
C ARG A 45 13.99 -0.08 6.45
N LEU A 46 13.94 -1.27 7.06
CA LEU A 46 12.76 -1.77 7.79
C LEU A 46 12.46 -0.92 9.03
N VAL A 47 13.50 -0.56 9.79
CA VAL A 47 13.35 0.23 11.03
C VAL A 47 13.70 1.68 10.74
N LYS A 48 12.67 2.54 10.71
CA LYS A 48 12.81 3.96 10.42
C LYS A 48 13.30 4.73 11.64
N ASP A 49 14.22 5.65 11.45
CA ASP A 49 14.67 6.56 12.49
C ASP A 49 13.68 7.73 12.71
N ALA A 50 14.03 8.66 13.60
CA ALA A 50 13.15 9.77 13.99
C ALA A 50 12.94 10.79 12.85
N GLU A 51 13.95 11.04 12.02
CA GLU A 51 13.84 11.97 10.90
C GLU A 51 13.04 11.36 9.74
N GLU A 52 13.25 10.08 9.43
CA GLU A 52 12.44 9.32 8.47
C GLU A 52 10.96 9.34 8.87
N ILE A 53 10.64 9.04 10.13
CA ILE A 53 9.27 9.09 10.68
C ILE A 53 8.67 10.50 10.56
N LYS A 54 9.45 11.54 10.76
CA LYS A 54 8.99 12.94 10.63
C LYS A 54 8.62 13.27 9.18
N ILE A 55 9.43 12.85 8.21
CA ILE A 55 9.15 13.02 6.78
C ILE A 55 7.88 12.25 6.41
N MET A 56 7.77 10.99 6.78
CA MET A 56 6.60 10.14 6.52
C MET A 56 5.31 10.74 7.12
N ARG A 57 5.38 11.28 8.34
CA ARG A 57 4.22 11.97 8.97
C ARG A 57 3.82 13.22 8.20
N ARG A 58 4.79 13.98 7.69
CA ARG A 58 4.52 15.15 6.86
C ARG A 58 3.88 14.74 5.52
N ALA A 59 4.41 13.73 4.83
CA ALA A 59 3.84 13.17 3.61
C ALA A 59 2.39 12.70 3.83
N THR A 60 2.14 11.95 4.91
CA THR A 60 0.79 11.50 5.28
C THR A 60 -0.15 12.68 5.56
N THR A 61 0.32 13.74 6.19
CA THR A 61 -0.47 14.96 6.47
C THR A 61 -0.87 15.67 5.17
N ILE A 62 0.05 15.78 4.20
CA ILE A 62 -0.20 16.32 2.86
C ILE A 62 -1.26 15.48 2.16
N SER A 63 -1.10 14.17 2.12
CA SER A 63 -2.04 13.23 1.48
C SER A 63 -3.43 13.27 2.12
N ALA A 64 -3.52 13.34 3.44
CA ALA A 64 -4.79 13.52 4.13
C ALA A 64 -5.47 14.87 3.79
N GLY A 65 -4.67 15.93 3.56
CA GLY A 65 -5.13 17.22 3.05
C GLY A 65 -5.72 17.10 1.65
N ALA A 66 -5.02 16.41 0.76
CA ALA A 66 -5.42 16.17 -0.61
C ALA A 66 -6.73 15.36 -0.69
N HIS A 67 -6.86 14.30 0.10
CA HIS A 67 -8.12 13.54 0.19
C HIS A 67 -9.29 14.42 0.65
N ARG A 68 -9.10 15.27 1.66
CA ARG A 68 -10.16 16.23 2.10
C ARG A 68 -10.51 17.23 1.00
N ARG A 69 -9.54 17.68 0.19
CA ARG A 69 -9.78 18.53 -0.97
C ARG A 69 -10.57 17.80 -2.04
N ALA A 70 -10.19 16.57 -2.39
CA ALA A 70 -10.87 15.72 -3.33
C ALA A 70 -12.34 15.44 -2.91
N MET A 71 -12.57 15.12 -1.63
CA MET A 71 -13.92 14.93 -1.08
C MET A 71 -14.81 16.17 -1.25
N ARG A 72 -14.27 17.38 -1.10
CA ARG A 72 -15.02 18.63 -1.29
C ARG A 72 -15.29 18.93 -2.77
N ALA A 73 -14.42 18.46 -3.66
CA ALA A 73 -14.52 18.66 -5.09
C ALA A 73 -15.45 17.64 -5.77
N ALA A 74 -15.60 16.44 -5.19
CA ALA A 74 -16.41 15.37 -5.75
C ALA A 74 -17.90 15.76 -5.76
N ARG A 75 -18.52 15.63 -6.93
CA ARG A 75 -19.95 15.85 -7.16
C ARG A 75 -20.38 15.17 -8.45
N PRO A 76 -21.65 14.81 -8.62
CA PRO A 76 -22.14 14.25 -9.87
C PRO A 76 -21.79 15.10 -11.09
N GLY A 77 -21.43 14.46 -12.17
CA GLY A 77 -21.07 15.08 -13.46
C GLY A 77 -19.59 15.43 -13.62
N ARG A 78 -18.79 15.42 -12.55
CA ARG A 78 -17.32 15.50 -12.70
C ARG A 78 -16.75 14.16 -13.20
N ILE A 79 -15.55 14.22 -13.73
CA ILE A 79 -14.82 13.05 -14.21
C ILE A 79 -13.72 12.69 -13.19
N GLU A 80 -13.39 11.40 -13.08
CA GLU A 80 -12.42 10.88 -12.12
C GLU A 80 -11.06 11.59 -12.22
N TYR A 81 -10.53 11.85 -13.43
CA TYR A 81 -9.27 12.60 -13.59
C TYR A 81 -9.35 14.06 -13.10
N GLU A 82 -10.53 14.67 -13.05
CA GLU A 82 -10.66 16.01 -12.48
C GLU A 82 -10.47 15.97 -10.96
N ILE A 83 -10.87 14.87 -10.32
CA ILE A 83 -10.64 14.65 -8.88
C ILE A 83 -9.18 14.28 -8.64
N GLU A 84 -8.55 13.52 -9.52
CA GLU A 84 -7.10 13.27 -9.51
C GLU A 84 -6.31 14.59 -9.57
N ALA A 85 -6.70 15.50 -10.46
CA ALA A 85 -6.05 16.82 -10.55
C ALA A 85 -6.12 17.62 -9.24
N GLU A 86 -7.21 17.50 -8.45
CA GLU A 86 -7.32 18.10 -7.12
C GLU A 86 -6.32 17.51 -6.13
N LEU A 87 -6.06 16.19 -6.19
CA LEU A 87 -5.06 15.51 -5.38
C LEU A 87 -3.66 15.99 -5.72
N LEU A 88 -3.29 15.95 -7.01
CA LEU A 88 -1.99 16.37 -7.51
C LEU A 88 -1.70 17.85 -7.20
N HIS A 89 -2.70 18.73 -7.40
CA HIS A 89 -2.59 20.12 -7.02
C HIS A 89 -2.23 20.29 -5.55
N GLU A 90 -2.90 19.57 -4.65
CA GLU A 90 -2.64 19.70 -3.21
C GLU A 90 -1.27 19.15 -2.82
N PHE A 91 -0.81 18.06 -3.44
CA PHE A 91 0.54 17.55 -3.26
C PHE A 91 1.58 18.61 -3.59
N HIS A 92 1.53 19.15 -4.81
CA HIS A 92 2.48 20.17 -5.27
C HIS A 92 2.42 21.45 -4.43
N ARG A 93 1.22 21.93 -4.10
CA ARG A 93 1.03 23.14 -3.30
C ARG A 93 1.68 23.05 -1.92
N LEU A 94 1.76 21.85 -1.36
CA LEU A 94 2.33 21.59 -0.03
C LEU A 94 3.77 21.07 -0.08
N GLY A 95 4.40 21.05 -1.27
CA GLY A 95 5.81 20.77 -1.46
C GLY A 95 6.17 19.33 -1.72
N ALA A 96 5.20 18.46 -1.98
CA ALA A 96 5.46 17.11 -2.47
C ALA A 96 5.55 17.16 -4.02
N PRO A 97 6.70 16.79 -4.61
CA PRO A 97 6.95 16.98 -6.04
C PRO A 97 6.22 15.96 -6.94
N ALA A 98 5.77 14.84 -6.37
CA ALA A 98 5.13 13.77 -7.12
C ALA A 98 4.16 12.96 -6.24
N PRO A 99 3.22 12.22 -6.85
CA PRO A 99 2.56 11.13 -6.17
C PRO A 99 3.55 9.98 -5.97
N ALA A 100 3.38 9.20 -4.89
CA ALA A 100 4.21 8.04 -4.58
C ALA A 100 3.90 6.84 -5.52
N TYR A 101 2.72 6.83 -6.10
CA TYR A 101 2.24 5.88 -7.10
C TYR A 101 1.13 6.54 -7.94
N THR A 102 0.80 5.94 -9.07
CA THR A 102 -0.30 6.43 -9.92
C THR A 102 -1.60 6.44 -9.11
N PRO A 103 -2.24 7.61 -8.91
CA PRO A 103 -3.47 7.69 -8.15
C PRO A 103 -4.60 6.86 -8.77
N ILE A 104 -5.35 6.19 -7.91
CA ILE A 104 -6.58 5.49 -8.27
C ILE A 104 -7.74 6.39 -7.84
N VAL A 105 -8.58 6.77 -8.79
CA VAL A 105 -9.81 7.52 -8.56
C VAL A 105 -10.93 6.79 -9.27
N ALA A 106 -11.67 5.97 -8.53
CA ALA A 106 -12.56 4.97 -9.10
C ALA A 106 -14.00 5.14 -8.59
N SER A 107 -14.94 5.42 -9.47
CA SER A 107 -16.36 5.60 -9.13
C SER A 107 -17.23 4.41 -9.53
N GLY A 108 -18.22 4.10 -8.70
CA GLY A 108 -19.18 3.03 -8.97
C GLY A 108 -18.50 1.68 -9.23
N ALA A 109 -18.75 1.07 -10.38
CA ALA A 109 -18.20 -0.23 -10.75
C ALA A 109 -16.67 -0.22 -10.96
N ASN A 110 -16.07 0.91 -11.31
CA ASN A 110 -14.62 1.05 -11.44
C ASN A 110 -13.89 0.78 -10.12
N ALA A 111 -14.54 1.09 -8.99
CA ALA A 111 -14.00 0.81 -7.65
C ALA A 111 -13.86 -0.70 -7.33
N CYS A 112 -14.44 -1.57 -8.14
CA CYS A 112 -14.28 -3.01 -8.01
C CYS A 112 -13.12 -3.57 -8.86
N VAL A 113 -12.40 -2.72 -9.61
CA VAL A 113 -11.24 -3.10 -10.41
C VAL A 113 -9.98 -2.75 -9.62
N LEU A 114 -9.20 -3.78 -9.25
CA LEU A 114 -7.93 -3.58 -8.54
C LEU A 114 -6.95 -2.80 -9.41
N HIS A 115 -6.28 -1.82 -8.82
CA HIS A 115 -5.31 -0.94 -9.49
C HIS A 115 -5.89 -0.22 -10.72
N TYR A 116 -7.16 0.20 -10.64
CA TYR A 116 -7.79 1.01 -11.69
C TYR A 116 -7.11 2.38 -11.79
N VAL A 117 -6.52 2.68 -12.94
CA VAL A 117 -5.73 3.91 -13.17
C VAL A 117 -6.19 4.71 -14.40
N GLN A 118 -7.26 4.31 -15.07
CA GLN A 118 -7.80 5.04 -16.22
C GLN A 118 -8.36 6.40 -15.81
N ASN A 119 -9.03 6.45 -14.67
CA ASN A 119 -9.58 7.66 -14.06
C ASN A 119 -10.44 8.51 -15.02
N ASP A 120 -11.19 7.86 -15.95
CA ASP A 120 -11.95 8.54 -17.02
C ASP A 120 -13.48 8.43 -16.87
N GLY A 121 -13.94 7.76 -15.81
CA GLY A 121 -15.36 7.61 -15.52
C GLY A 121 -16.03 8.90 -15.04
N VAL A 122 -17.30 9.08 -15.43
CA VAL A 122 -18.14 10.18 -14.92
C VAL A 122 -18.74 9.81 -13.57
N LEU A 123 -18.55 10.65 -12.57
CA LEU A 123 -19.11 10.51 -11.23
C LEU A 123 -20.64 10.65 -11.31
N LYS A 124 -21.37 9.64 -10.81
CA LYS A 124 -22.84 9.63 -10.80
C LYS A 124 -23.42 9.84 -9.41
N ASP A 125 -24.60 10.41 -9.34
CA ASP A 125 -25.35 10.50 -8.08
C ASP A 125 -25.68 9.10 -7.54
N GLY A 126 -25.39 8.88 -6.26
CA GLY A 126 -25.60 7.59 -5.60
C GLY A 126 -24.44 6.60 -5.71
N ASP A 127 -23.42 6.84 -6.54
CA ASP A 127 -22.21 6.02 -6.57
C ASP A 127 -21.29 6.31 -5.37
N LEU A 128 -20.47 5.32 -5.02
CA LEU A 128 -19.30 5.51 -4.17
C LEU A 128 -18.10 5.90 -5.03
N LEU A 129 -17.24 6.75 -4.51
CA LEU A 129 -15.93 7.09 -5.05
C LEU A 129 -14.85 6.55 -4.12
N LEU A 130 -14.03 5.65 -4.64
CA LEU A 130 -12.80 5.18 -3.99
C LEU A 130 -11.64 6.02 -4.51
N ILE A 131 -10.85 6.55 -3.60
CA ILE A 131 -9.59 7.20 -3.90
C ILE A 131 -8.49 6.47 -3.14
N ASP A 132 -7.48 6.01 -3.89
CA ASP A 132 -6.24 5.47 -3.36
C ASP A 132 -5.09 6.31 -3.93
N ALA A 133 -4.52 7.16 -3.08
CA ALA A 133 -3.51 8.13 -3.49
C ALA A 133 -2.66 8.58 -2.30
N GLY A 134 -1.36 8.63 -2.53
CA GLY A 134 -0.38 9.17 -1.60
C GLY A 134 0.66 10.01 -2.33
N CYS A 135 1.25 10.98 -1.65
CA CYS A 135 2.38 11.74 -2.19
C CYS A 135 3.71 11.15 -1.75
N GLU A 136 4.74 11.40 -2.55
CA GLU A 136 6.14 11.24 -2.16
C GLU A 136 6.69 12.58 -1.66
N LEU A 137 7.39 12.56 -0.54
CA LEU A 137 8.07 13.73 0.03
C LEU A 137 9.47 13.34 0.46
N ASP A 138 10.49 14.02 -0.07
CA ASP A 138 11.90 13.77 0.26
C ASP A 138 12.28 12.27 0.12
N GLY A 139 11.73 11.59 -0.90
CA GLY A 139 11.94 10.16 -1.18
C GLY A 139 11.04 9.21 -0.39
N TYR A 140 10.25 9.67 0.57
CA TYR A 140 9.36 8.82 1.38
C TYR A 140 7.92 8.86 0.87
N ALA A 141 7.35 7.68 0.71
CA ALA A 141 5.97 7.49 0.29
C ALA A 141 4.97 7.73 1.44
N SER A 142 3.77 8.10 1.07
CA SER A 142 2.56 7.95 1.87
C SER A 142 1.52 7.17 1.07
N ASP A 143 0.61 6.51 1.77
CA ASP A 143 -0.39 5.62 1.17
C ASP A 143 -1.69 5.75 1.94
N LEU A 144 -2.73 6.25 1.26
CA LEU A 144 -4.06 6.45 1.83
C LEU A 144 -5.15 6.03 0.87
N THR A 145 -6.06 5.17 1.34
CA THR A 145 -7.28 4.84 0.62
C THR A 145 -8.51 5.32 1.41
N ARG A 146 -9.44 5.98 0.72
CA ARG A 146 -10.74 6.37 1.29
C ARG A 146 -11.85 6.16 0.25
N THR A 147 -12.98 5.63 0.74
CA THR A 147 -14.20 5.47 -0.05
C THR A 147 -15.30 6.34 0.56
N PHE A 148 -16.00 7.10 -0.27
CA PHE A 148 -17.09 7.98 0.17
C PHE A 148 -18.12 8.17 -0.95
N PRO A 149 -19.38 8.55 -0.61
CA PRO A 149 -20.40 8.76 -1.63
C PRO A 149 -20.14 10.05 -2.43
N VAL A 150 -20.32 9.98 -3.76
CA VAL A 150 -20.15 11.12 -4.68
C VAL A 150 -21.02 12.32 -4.27
N ASN A 151 -22.22 12.07 -3.75
CA ASN A 151 -23.16 13.10 -3.29
C ASN A 151 -23.03 13.46 -1.79
N GLY A 152 -22.00 12.93 -1.10
CA GLY A 152 -21.71 13.20 0.30
C GLY A 152 -22.65 12.49 1.31
N ARG A 153 -23.49 11.55 0.88
CA ARG A 153 -24.44 10.86 1.77
C ARG A 153 -24.42 9.35 1.57
N PHE A 154 -24.02 8.61 2.59
CA PHE A 154 -24.19 7.16 2.62
C PHE A 154 -25.66 6.77 2.75
N ARG A 155 -26.09 5.75 2.01
CA ARG A 155 -27.46 5.24 2.03
C ARG A 155 -27.49 3.72 2.10
N GLY A 156 -28.39 3.17 2.93
CA GLY A 156 -28.67 1.74 3.03
C GLY A 156 -27.40 0.88 3.09
N PRO A 157 -27.27 -0.14 2.20
CA PRO A 157 -26.16 -1.09 2.25
C PRO A 157 -24.78 -0.46 2.12
N GLN A 158 -24.64 0.71 1.49
CA GLN A 158 -23.37 1.43 1.43
C GLN A 158 -22.89 1.83 2.82
N LYS A 159 -23.80 2.31 3.67
CA LYS A 159 -23.48 2.70 5.05
C LYS A 159 -23.10 1.47 5.86
N ASP A 160 -23.90 0.41 5.77
CA ASP A 160 -23.69 -0.79 6.56
C ASP A 160 -22.34 -1.45 6.27
N VAL A 161 -21.98 -1.56 4.98
CA VAL A 161 -20.67 -2.09 4.58
C VAL A 161 -19.53 -1.13 4.95
N TYR A 162 -19.71 0.19 4.79
CA TYR A 162 -18.70 1.18 5.19
C TYR A 162 -18.40 1.11 6.69
N GLU A 163 -19.42 1.05 7.55
CA GLU A 163 -19.27 0.94 9.00
C GLU A 163 -18.57 -0.37 9.39
N LEU A 164 -18.89 -1.48 8.72
CA LEU A 164 -18.21 -2.76 8.91
C LEU A 164 -16.72 -2.66 8.56
N VAL A 165 -16.37 -2.09 7.39
CA VAL A 165 -14.98 -1.92 6.98
C VAL A 165 -14.22 -0.99 7.92
N LEU A 166 -14.85 0.09 8.39
CA LEU A 166 -14.27 1.01 9.39
C LEU A 166 -14.00 0.30 10.72
N ALA A 167 -14.92 -0.55 11.17
CA ALA A 167 -14.73 -1.36 12.38
C ALA A 167 -13.56 -2.34 12.22
N ALA A 168 -13.46 -3.00 11.06
CA ALA A 168 -12.35 -3.92 10.74
C ALA A 168 -11.01 -3.19 10.69
N GLN A 169 -10.94 -2.01 10.05
CA GLN A 169 -9.73 -1.17 10.03
C GLN A 169 -9.32 -0.76 11.44
N THR A 170 -10.27 -0.33 12.26
CA THR A 170 -10.01 0.08 13.65
C THR A 170 -9.46 -1.08 14.47
N ALA A 171 -10.03 -2.28 14.31
CA ALA A 171 -9.54 -3.48 14.99
C ALA A 171 -8.12 -3.86 14.53
N ALA A 172 -7.85 -3.77 13.23
CA ALA A 172 -6.51 -4.03 12.68
C ALA A 172 -5.48 -3.04 13.24
N ILE A 173 -5.79 -1.74 13.25
CA ILE A 173 -4.89 -0.71 13.80
C ILE A 173 -4.63 -0.95 15.28
N ALA A 174 -5.65 -1.31 16.06
CA ALA A 174 -5.52 -1.62 17.49
C ALA A 174 -4.64 -2.85 17.77
N ALA A 175 -4.54 -3.77 16.81
CA ALA A 175 -3.69 -4.96 16.90
C ALA A 175 -2.22 -4.68 16.57
N VAL A 176 -1.88 -3.51 15.97
CA VAL A 176 -0.49 -3.12 15.67
C VAL A 176 0.20 -2.70 16.96
N LYS A 177 1.01 -3.61 17.51
CA LYS A 177 1.78 -3.37 18.74
C LYS A 177 3.15 -4.00 18.61
N ALA A 178 4.16 -3.41 19.28
CA ALA A 178 5.48 -4.01 19.35
C ALA A 178 5.40 -5.43 19.91
N GLY A 179 6.09 -6.37 19.25
CA GLY A 179 6.15 -7.78 19.65
C GLY A 179 4.97 -8.65 19.18
N THR A 180 3.96 -8.09 18.50
CA THR A 180 2.89 -8.91 17.88
C THR A 180 3.36 -9.48 16.54
N ALA A 181 2.81 -10.65 16.18
CA ALA A 181 3.07 -11.25 14.87
C ALA A 181 2.53 -10.36 13.74
N TRP A 182 3.20 -10.36 12.59
CA TRP A 182 2.77 -9.64 11.38
C TRP A 182 1.33 -9.96 10.95
N ALA A 183 0.89 -11.20 11.15
CA ALA A 183 -0.46 -11.63 10.80
C ALA A 183 -1.57 -11.04 11.71
N ALA A 184 -1.26 -10.63 12.94
CA ALA A 184 -2.25 -10.23 13.92
C ALA A 184 -3.23 -9.11 13.48
N PRO A 185 -2.80 -8.02 12.80
CA PRO A 185 -3.71 -7.02 12.27
C PRO A 185 -4.67 -7.57 11.21
N HIS A 186 -4.16 -8.46 10.34
CA HIS A 186 -4.98 -9.11 9.32
C HIS A 186 -6.04 -10.02 9.96
N GLU A 187 -5.65 -10.86 10.90
CA GLU A 187 -6.54 -11.77 11.62
C GLU A 187 -7.64 -10.99 12.38
N ALA A 188 -7.28 -9.85 12.99
CA ALA A 188 -8.24 -8.97 13.64
C ALA A 188 -9.26 -8.41 12.65
N ALA A 189 -8.82 -7.93 11.49
CA ALA A 189 -9.72 -7.44 10.44
C ALA A 189 -10.62 -8.55 9.91
N VAL A 190 -10.06 -9.71 9.57
CA VAL A 190 -10.81 -10.86 9.03
C VAL A 190 -11.90 -11.33 10.00
N LYS A 191 -11.61 -11.36 11.30
CA LYS A 191 -12.60 -11.74 12.32
C LYS A 191 -13.81 -10.81 12.33
N VAL A 192 -13.57 -9.48 12.26
CA VAL A 192 -14.65 -8.48 12.24
C VAL A 192 -15.43 -8.58 10.92
N LEU A 193 -14.74 -8.70 9.79
CA LEU A 193 -15.37 -8.83 8.48
C LEU A 193 -16.21 -10.10 8.37
N ALA A 194 -15.69 -11.25 8.82
CA ALA A 194 -16.41 -12.52 8.79
C ALA A 194 -17.73 -12.44 9.57
N GLN A 195 -17.71 -11.89 10.79
CA GLN A 195 -18.92 -11.67 11.56
C GLN A 195 -19.89 -10.73 10.84
N GLY A 196 -19.40 -9.57 10.36
CA GLY A 196 -20.26 -8.61 9.67
C GLY A 196 -20.83 -9.11 8.35
N PHE A 197 -20.12 -9.94 7.60
CA PHE A 197 -20.66 -10.57 6.38
C PHE A 197 -21.79 -11.57 6.70
N ILE A 198 -21.72 -12.26 7.84
CA ILE A 198 -22.79 -13.12 8.32
C ILE A 198 -23.99 -12.26 8.76
N ASP A 199 -23.77 -11.21 9.56
CA ASP A 199 -24.82 -10.32 10.06
C ASP A 199 -25.57 -9.59 8.93
N LEU A 200 -24.87 -9.25 7.85
CA LEU A 200 -25.44 -8.66 6.63
C LEU A 200 -26.08 -9.70 5.68
N GLY A 201 -26.04 -10.99 6.02
CA GLY A 201 -26.58 -12.06 5.17
C GLY A 201 -25.80 -12.31 3.88
N LEU A 202 -24.55 -11.82 3.79
CA LEU A 202 -23.65 -12.03 2.63
C LEU A 202 -22.98 -13.41 2.68
N LEU A 203 -22.76 -13.95 3.87
CA LEU A 203 -22.24 -15.29 4.13
C LEU A 203 -23.13 -15.99 5.15
N THR A 204 -23.03 -17.32 5.20
CA THR A 204 -23.75 -18.19 6.15
C THR A 204 -22.75 -19.04 6.92
N GLY A 205 -23.17 -19.60 8.05
CA GLY A 205 -22.34 -20.41 8.94
C GLY A 205 -21.82 -19.66 10.16
N SER A 206 -20.89 -20.24 10.87
CA SER A 206 -20.20 -19.61 12.00
C SER A 206 -18.96 -18.81 11.52
N VAL A 207 -18.51 -17.86 12.34
CA VAL A 207 -17.27 -17.09 12.07
C VAL A 207 -16.08 -18.03 11.90
N GLY A 208 -16.01 -19.11 12.71
CA GLY A 208 -14.95 -20.10 12.62
C GLY A 208 -14.93 -20.77 11.25
N GLU A 209 -16.07 -21.26 10.76
CA GLU A 209 -16.20 -21.89 9.44
C GLU A 209 -15.85 -20.92 8.31
N VAL A 210 -16.32 -19.67 8.38
CA VAL A 210 -16.03 -18.64 7.36
C VAL A 210 -14.53 -18.35 7.29
N ILE A 211 -13.82 -18.37 8.42
CA ILE A 211 -12.37 -18.16 8.47
C ILE A 211 -11.63 -19.42 8.00
N GLU A 212 -12.00 -20.60 8.47
CA GLU A 212 -11.35 -21.87 8.15
C GLU A 212 -11.46 -22.22 6.65
N THR A 213 -12.65 -22.02 6.07
CA THR A 213 -12.91 -22.23 4.64
C THR A 213 -12.46 -21.07 3.76
N GLU A 214 -11.98 -19.98 4.36
CA GLU A 214 -11.61 -18.73 3.69
C GLU A 214 -12.76 -18.11 2.86
N ALA A 215 -14.03 -18.42 3.18
CA ALA A 215 -15.19 -17.93 2.46
C ALA A 215 -15.28 -16.38 2.43
N TYR A 216 -14.69 -15.70 3.42
CA TYR A 216 -14.57 -14.24 3.45
C TYR A 216 -13.80 -13.67 2.27
N LYS A 217 -12.92 -14.44 1.61
CA LYS A 217 -12.13 -14.02 0.44
C LYS A 217 -12.99 -13.68 -0.77
N LYS A 218 -14.25 -14.10 -0.79
CA LYS A 218 -15.22 -13.65 -1.81
C LYS A 218 -15.38 -12.12 -1.83
N PHE A 219 -15.25 -11.47 -0.68
CA PHE A 219 -15.41 -10.03 -0.51
C PHE A 219 -14.14 -9.32 -0.06
N TYR A 220 -13.21 -10.03 0.56
CA TYR A 220 -11.95 -9.50 1.07
C TYR A 220 -10.81 -10.45 0.73
N MET A 221 -10.25 -10.30 -0.48
CA MET A 221 -9.32 -11.25 -1.06
C MET A 221 -7.83 -10.92 -0.85
N HIS A 222 -7.50 -9.71 -0.42
CA HIS A 222 -6.11 -9.26 -0.28
C HIS A 222 -5.66 -9.14 1.18
N ARG A 223 -4.36 -8.91 1.40
CA ARG A 223 -3.78 -8.66 2.73
C ARG A 223 -4.13 -7.28 3.25
N THR A 224 -4.00 -7.09 4.59
CA THR A 224 -4.40 -5.86 5.28
C THR A 224 -3.34 -4.75 5.22
N GLY A 225 -2.07 -5.09 5.00
CA GLY A 225 -1.01 -4.08 5.02
C GLY A 225 0.32 -4.58 4.47
N HIS A 226 1.24 -3.66 4.33
CA HIS A 226 2.61 -3.84 3.86
C HIS A 226 3.54 -2.84 4.56
N TRP A 227 4.86 -3.04 4.45
CA TRP A 227 5.82 -2.04 4.87
C TRP A 227 5.68 -0.78 4.00
N LEU A 228 5.98 0.38 4.58
CA LEU A 228 5.93 1.68 3.92
C LEU A 228 7.21 2.44 4.27
N GLY A 229 7.81 3.12 3.30
CA GLY A 229 9.05 3.89 3.51
C GLY A 229 9.49 4.61 2.25
N LEU A 230 10.70 4.31 1.74
CA LEU A 230 11.20 4.85 0.49
C LEU A 230 10.40 4.33 -0.73
N ASP A 231 9.78 3.18 -0.59
CA ASP A 231 8.81 2.66 -1.55
C ASP A 231 7.45 2.52 -0.85
N VAL A 232 6.35 2.54 -1.64
CA VAL A 232 4.99 2.30 -1.12
C VAL A 232 4.89 0.89 -0.56
N HIS A 233 5.32 -0.11 -1.34
CA HIS A 233 5.57 -1.46 -0.86
C HIS A 233 7.05 -1.58 -0.54
N ASP A 234 7.41 -1.15 0.67
CA ASP A 234 8.81 -1.01 1.06
C ASP A 234 9.52 -2.34 1.27
N ALA A 235 10.85 -2.30 1.12
CA ALA A 235 11.74 -3.42 1.33
C ALA A 235 11.70 -3.91 2.78
N GLY A 236 11.95 -5.20 2.95
CA GLY A 236 12.02 -5.86 4.25
C GLY A 236 11.31 -7.21 4.26
N GLU A 237 11.80 -8.12 5.06
CA GLU A 237 11.21 -9.45 5.18
C GLU A 237 9.96 -9.42 6.08
N TYR A 238 8.93 -10.15 5.69
CA TYR A 238 7.72 -10.38 6.50
C TYR A 238 7.83 -11.62 7.39
N LYS A 239 8.82 -12.46 7.15
CA LYS A 239 9.05 -13.71 7.88
C LYS A 239 10.54 -13.86 8.15
N ARG A 240 10.89 -14.31 9.35
CA ARG A 240 12.25 -14.80 9.66
C ARG A 240 12.31 -16.29 9.45
N GLU A 241 13.51 -16.82 9.10
CA GLU A 241 13.71 -18.26 8.94
C GLU A 241 13.17 -19.02 10.16
N GLY A 242 12.31 -20.02 9.91
CA GLY A 242 11.75 -20.89 10.94
C GLY A 242 10.58 -20.32 11.75
N LYS A 243 10.04 -19.15 11.39
CA LYS A 243 8.87 -18.55 12.11
C LYS A 243 7.89 -17.90 11.14
#